data_6036fd81b3e677188765591230fd4823
#
_entry.id   6036fd81b3e677188765591230fd4823
#
_cell.length_a   1.000
_cell.length_b   1.000
_cell.length_c   1.000
_cell.angle_alpha   90.00
_cell.angle_beta   90.00
_cell.angle_gamma   90.00
#
_symmetry.space_group_name_H-M   'P 1'
#
loop_
_entity.id
_entity.type
_entity.pdbx_description
1 polymer ?
#
loop_
_entity_poly.entity_id
_entity_poly.type
_entity_poly.pdbx_seq_one_letter_code
_entity_poly.pdbx_strand_id
1 'polypeptide(L)'
;MVEHAVDVRREIVINADADVVWDVVADVERQAEWFPGMVSSLVIDGTRTIVTAVGGMLIEEILTVDHQARCFEYSITGPVHLDHHRGRITVMEAPGGARVVYEQELEPKALVYVLDAAIGDALDGLRDLVMDGRTSRSFAAPDAVPGGRPTEEGS
;
A
#
# COMPACT_ATOMS: atom_id res chain seq x y z
N MET A 1 11.39 -26.66 10.89
CA MET A 1 10.80 -25.37 10.51
C MET A 1 11.52 -24.81 9.30
N VAL A 2 10.76 -24.35 8.34
CA VAL A 2 11.33 -23.77 7.14
C VAL A 2 11.31 -22.25 7.26
N GLU A 3 12.43 -21.63 7.03
CA GLU A 3 12.56 -20.19 7.03
C GLU A 3 12.64 -19.72 5.59
N HIS A 4 11.81 -18.76 5.24
CA HIS A 4 11.77 -18.23 3.88
C HIS A 4 12.61 -16.96 3.77
N ALA A 5 13.40 -16.88 2.72
CA ALA A 5 14.18 -15.70 2.44
C ALA A 5 13.31 -14.63 1.79
N VAL A 6 13.72 -13.38 1.96
CA VAL A 6 13.07 -12.27 1.28
C VAL A 6 13.44 -12.34 -0.21
N ASP A 7 12.44 -12.32 -1.07
CA ASP A 7 12.60 -12.43 -2.52
C ASP A 7 12.57 -11.09 -3.22
N VAL A 8 11.81 -10.14 -2.66
CA VAL A 8 11.70 -8.78 -3.19
C VAL A 8 11.92 -7.83 -2.04
N ARG A 9 12.77 -6.84 -2.25
CA ARG A 9 12.98 -5.78 -1.26
C ARG A 9 13.21 -4.47 -2.00
N ARG A 10 12.35 -3.51 -1.74
CA ARG A 10 12.47 -2.16 -2.26
C ARG A 10 12.36 -1.17 -1.12
N GLU A 11 13.01 -0.04 -1.26
CA GLU A 11 12.90 1.00 -0.25
C GLU A 11 12.91 2.37 -0.87
N ILE A 12 12.36 3.33 -0.13
CA ILE A 12 12.31 4.72 -0.55
C ILE A 12 12.44 5.59 0.71
N VAL A 13 13.00 6.77 0.54
CA VAL A 13 13.02 7.78 1.60
C VAL A 13 12.05 8.88 1.21
N ILE A 14 11.12 9.18 2.12
CA ILE A 14 10.08 10.18 1.92
C ILE A 14 10.35 11.34 2.85
N ASN A 15 10.30 12.56 2.33
CA ASN A 15 10.57 13.77 3.10
C ASN A 15 9.34 14.13 3.94
N ALA A 16 9.07 13.31 4.94
CA ALA A 16 7.99 13.50 5.89
C ALA A 16 8.33 12.70 7.15
N ASP A 17 7.73 13.07 8.27
CA ASP A 17 7.96 12.34 9.52
C ASP A 17 7.50 10.90 9.40
N ALA A 18 8.19 10.00 10.07
CA ALA A 18 7.86 8.58 10.03
C ALA A 18 6.43 8.32 10.49
N ASP A 19 5.94 9.06 11.48
CA ASP A 19 4.57 8.87 11.95
C ASP A 19 3.54 9.28 10.90
N VAL A 20 3.83 10.32 10.13
CA VAL A 20 2.94 10.76 9.05
C VAL A 20 2.86 9.69 7.97
N VAL A 21 4.00 9.13 7.59
CA VAL A 21 4.04 8.07 6.58
C VAL A 21 3.37 6.80 7.12
N TRP A 22 3.66 6.45 8.36
CA TRP A 22 3.07 5.27 8.97
C TRP A 22 1.54 5.36 9.05
N ASP A 23 1.00 6.55 9.35
CA ASP A 23 -0.45 6.72 9.41
C ASP A 23 -1.12 6.34 8.10
N VAL A 24 -0.47 6.63 6.97
CA VAL A 24 -0.99 6.26 5.65
C VAL A 24 -0.87 4.75 5.43
N VAL A 25 0.28 4.17 5.76
CA VAL A 25 0.53 2.74 5.59
C VAL A 25 -0.38 1.91 6.49
N ALA A 26 -0.55 2.34 7.74
CA ALA A 26 -1.35 1.60 8.72
C ALA A 26 -2.84 1.61 8.41
N ASP A 27 -3.30 2.61 7.68
CA ASP A 27 -4.68 2.64 7.21
C ASP A 27 -4.76 1.77 5.97
N VAL A 28 -4.91 0.47 6.20
CA VAL A 28 -4.73 -0.57 5.20
C VAL A 28 -5.68 -0.40 4.01
N GLU A 29 -6.88 0.13 4.26
CA GLU A 29 -7.83 0.35 3.16
C GLU A 29 -7.39 1.46 2.24
N ARG A 30 -6.56 2.39 2.72
CA ARG A 30 -6.02 3.45 1.88
C ARG A 30 -4.94 2.97 0.92
N GLN A 31 -4.52 1.72 1.03
CA GLN A 31 -3.51 1.22 0.09
C GLN A 31 -3.99 1.34 -1.35
N ALA A 32 -5.31 1.30 -1.57
CA ALA A 32 -5.86 1.51 -2.90
C ALA A 32 -5.56 2.91 -3.46
N GLU A 33 -5.21 3.87 -2.60
CA GLU A 33 -4.89 5.22 -3.05
C GLU A 33 -3.45 5.34 -3.55
N TRP A 34 -2.58 4.41 -3.16
CA TRP A 34 -1.18 4.54 -3.52
C TRP A 34 -0.58 3.32 -4.21
N PHE A 35 -1.25 2.17 -4.19
CA PHE A 35 -0.76 0.98 -4.86
C PHE A 35 -1.40 0.91 -6.25
N PRO A 36 -0.61 1.12 -7.33
CA PRO A 36 -1.17 1.12 -8.68
C PRO A 36 -1.83 -0.21 -9.01
N GLY A 37 -3.00 -0.14 -9.65
CA GLY A 37 -3.75 -1.32 -10.01
C GLY A 37 -4.66 -1.85 -8.92
N MET A 38 -4.60 -1.28 -7.73
CA MET A 38 -5.53 -1.65 -6.65
C MET A 38 -6.69 -0.66 -6.66
N VAL A 39 -7.89 -1.15 -7.01
CA VAL A 39 -9.08 -0.31 -7.11
C VAL A 39 -9.72 -0.09 -5.75
N SER A 40 -9.75 -1.14 -4.95
CA SER A 40 -10.31 -1.05 -3.59
C SER A 40 -9.59 -2.01 -2.66
N SER A 41 -9.64 -1.68 -1.38
CA SER A 41 -9.06 -2.49 -0.32
C SER A 41 -10.04 -2.41 0.85
N LEU A 42 -10.70 -3.50 1.17
CA LEU A 42 -11.70 -3.55 2.22
C LEU A 42 -11.30 -4.58 3.26
N VAL A 43 -11.27 -4.17 4.52
CA VAL A 43 -10.84 -5.04 5.62
C VAL A 43 -12.04 -5.35 6.51
N ILE A 44 -12.30 -6.64 6.72
CA ILE A 44 -13.34 -7.11 7.61
C ILE A 44 -12.76 -8.27 8.43
N ASP A 45 -12.72 -8.10 9.75
CA ASP A 45 -12.27 -9.15 10.68
C ASP A 45 -10.91 -9.73 10.31
N GLY A 46 -9.95 -8.85 9.99
CA GLY A 46 -8.60 -9.27 9.69
C GLY A 46 -8.39 -9.83 8.30
N THR A 47 -9.43 -9.89 7.51
CA THR A 47 -9.36 -10.33 6.11
C THR A 47 -9.50 -9.12 5.20
N ARG A 48 -8.58 -8.99 4.26
CA ARG A 48 -8.63 -7.90 3.29
C ARG A 48 -9.02 -8.45 1.92
N THR A 49 -10.00 -7.80 1.29
CA THR A 49 -10.37 -8.10 -0.08
C THR A 49 -9.93 -6.95 -0.97
N ILE A 50 -9.13 -7.26 -1.97
CA ILE A 50 -8.60 -6.30 -2.92
C ILE A 50 -9.25 -6.55 -4.26
N VAL A 51 -9.75 -5.49 -4.90
CA VAL A 51 -10.22 -5.55 -6.29
C VAL A 51 -9.17 -4.88 -7.15
N THR A 52 -8.76 -5.55 -8.21
CA THR A 52 -7.71 -5.03 -9.09
C THR A 52 -8.32 -4.39 -10.34
N ALA A 53 -7.55 -3.50 -10.96
CA ALA A 53 -7.99 -2.77 -12.14
C ALA A 53 -8.24 -3.68 -13.34
N VAL A 54 -7.65 -4.88 -13.35
CA VAL A 54 -7.87 -5.83 -14.44
C VAL A 54 -9.08 -6.73 -14.18
N GLY A 55 -9.84 -6.45 -13.11
CA GLY A 55 -11.06 -7.18 -12.82
C GLY A 55 -10.88 -8.38 -11.92
N GLY A 56 -9.69 -8.63 -11.45
CA GLY A 56 -9.43 -9.73 -10.53
C GLY A 56 -9.64 -9.31 -9.08
N MET A 57 -9.59 -10.32 -8.21
CA MET A 57 -9.75 -10.10 -6.79
C MET A 57 -8.68 -10.89 -6.05
N LEU A 58 -8.15 -10.32 -5.00
CA LEU A 58 -7.23 -10.99 -4.09
C LEU A 58 -7.79 -10.95 -2.68
N ILE A 59 -7.58 -12.03 -1.95
CA ILE A 59 -7.95 -12.11 -0.55
C ILE A 59 -6.68 -12.29 0.25
N GLU A 60 -6.54 -11.52 1.30
CA GLU A 60 -5.36 -11.52 2.14
C GLU A 60 -5.75 -11.61 3.61
N GLU A 61 -4.88 -12.19 4.38
CA GLU A 61 -4.97 -12.16 5.83
C GLU A 61 -4.02 -11.11 6.36
N ILE A 62 -4.54 -10.22 7.21
CA ILE A 62 -3.71 -9.23 7.89
C ILE A 62 -3.04 -9.95 9.06
N LEU A 63 -1.71 -10.01 9.06
CA LEU A 63 -0.96 -10.72 10.07
C LEU A 63 -0.53 -9.81 11.22
N THR A 64 -0.11 -8.59 10.89
CA THR A 64 0.46 -7.67 11.86
C THR A 64 0.14 -6.25 11.46
N VAL A 65 -0.34 -5.45 12.42
CA VAL A 65 -0.31 -3.99 12.32
C VAL A 65 0.22 -3.51 13.66
N ASP A 66 1.51 -3.25 13.71
CA ASP A 66 2.20 -2.88 14.94
C ASP A 66 2.56 -1.40 14.87
N HIS A 67 1.81 -0.59 15.61
CA HIS A 67 1.97 0.86 15.56
C HIS A 67 3.25 1.34 16.23
N GLN A 68 3.75 0.58 17.18
CA GLN A 68 4.98 0.95 17.85
C GLN A 68 6.20 0.66 16.99
N ALA A 69 6.21 -0.50 16.34
CA ALA A 69 7.30 -0.89 15.44
C ALA A 69 7.11 -0.31 14.04
N ARG A 70 5.95 0.24 13.73
CA ARG A 70 5.57 0.71 12.40
C ARG A 70 5.77 -0.40 11.37
N CYS A 71 5.12 -1.54 11.62
CA CYS A 71 5.26 -2.72 10.78
C CYS A 71 3.88 -3.27 10.41
N PHE A 72 3.68 -3.49 9.12
CA PHE A 72 2.45 -4.06 8.57
C PHE A 72 2.83 -5.34 7.82
N GLU A 73 2.16 -6.45 8.16
CA GLU A 73 2.39 -7.72 7.49
C GLU A 73 1.09 -8.35 7.06
N TYR A 74 1.12 -9.05 5.93
CA TYR A 74 -0.03 -9.70 5.38
C TYR A 74 0.37 -10.91 4.55
N SER A 75 -0.60 -11.77 4.22
CA SER A 75 -0.37 -12.93 3.38
C SER A 75 -1.54 -13.10 2.42
N ILE A 76 -1.24 -13.34 1.14
CA ILE A 76 -2.27 -13.64 0.14
C ILE A 76 -2.77 -15.06 0.38
N THR A 77 -4.09 -15.22 0.57
CA THR A 77 -4.68 -16.51 0.86
C THR A 77 -5.56 -17.03 -0.27
N GLY A 78 -5.88 -16.20 -1.25
CA GLY A 78 -6.67 -16.66 -2.38
C GLY A 78 -7.18 -15.52 -3.25
N PRO A 79 -7.96 -15.83 -4.28
CA PRO A 79 -8.22 -17.16 -4.84
C PRO A 79 -7.02 -17.73 -5.59
N VAL A 80 -6.00 -16.91 -5.89
CA VAL A 80 -4.81 -17.44 -6.54
C VAL A 80 -4.07 -18.32 -5.52
N HIS A 81 -3.60 -19.46 -5.98
CA HIS A 81 -2.87 -20.36 -5.10
C HIS A 81 -1.39 -20.02 -5.11
N LEU A 82 -0.86 -19.75 -3.91
CA LEU A 82 0.58 -19.57 -3.70
C LEU A 82 1.01 -20.56 -2.63
N ASP A 83 2.15 -21.18 -2.82
CA ASP A 83 2.68 -22.12 -1.84
C ASP A 83 3.15 -21.39 -0.59
N HIS A 84 3.61 -20.15 -0.75
CA HIS A 84 3.98 -19.28 0.35
C HIS A 84 3.88 -17.84 -0.09
N HIS A 85 3.41 -16.98 0.81
CA HIS A 85 3.43 -15.54 0.58
C HIS A 85 3.44 -14.80 1.91
N ARG A 86 4.28 -13.79 2.00
CA ARG A 86 4.29 -12.85 3.11
C ARG A 86 4.78 -11.51 2.62
N GLY A 87 3.97 -10.47 2.81
CA GLY A 87 4.35 -9.09 2.53
C GLY A 87 4.61 -8.36 3.83
N ARG A 88 5.59 -7.47 3.83
CA ARG A 88 5.90 -6.65 5.00
C ARG A 88 6.27 -5.24 4.57
N ILE A 89 5.68 -4.26 5.23
CA ILE A 89 6.04 -2.86 5.06
C ILE A 89 6.48 -2.33 6.41
N THR A 90 7.68 -1.75 6.46
CA THR A 90 8.22 -1.17 7.69
C THR A 90 8.56 0.29 7.43
N VAL A 91 8.18 1.16 8.36
CA VAL A 91 8.48 2.59 8.29
C VAL A 91 9.41 2.95 9.44
N MET A 92 10.52 3.60 9.13
CA MET A 92 11.50 3.97 10.14
C MET A 92 11.99 5.39 9.92
N GLU A 93 12.44 6.03 10.99
CA GLU A 93 13.05 7.33 10.90
C GLU A 93 14.39 7.20 10.19
N ALA A 94 14.71 8.19 9.37
CA ALA A 94 15.94 8.18 8.60
C ALA A 94 16.37 9.61 8.29
N PRO A 95 17.65 9.82 7.98
CA PRO A 95 18.07 11.12 7.47
C PRO A 95 17.25 11.46 6.23
N GLY A 96 16.69 12.66 6.21
CA GLY A 96 15.82 13.08 5.10
C GLY A 96 14.36 12.78 5.31
N GLY A 97 13.98 12.15 6.43
CA GLY A 97 12.56 11.94 6.73
C GLY A 97 12.25 10.52 7.21
N ALA A 98 11.58 9.73 6.38
CA ALA A 98 11.18 8.38 6.70
C ALA A 98 11.66 7.43 5.63
N ARG A 99 12.22 6.30 6.04
CA ARG A 99 12.54 5.21 5.14
C ARG A 99 11.43 4.18 5.19
N VAL A 100 10.92 3.82 4.03
CA VAL A 100 9.91 2.77 3.91
C VAL A 100 10.55 1.59 3.21
N VAL A 101 10.47 0.42 3.83
CA VAL A 101 11.02 -0.82 3.28
C VAL A 101 9.85 -1.75 3.02
N TYR A 102 9.73 -2.23 1.80
CA TYR A 102 8.66 -3.14 1.39
C TYR A 102 9.29 -4.45 0.95
N GLU A 103 8.95 -5.53 1.63
CA GLU A 103 9.54 -6.84 1.39
C GLU A 103 8.47 -7.86 1.08
N GLN A 104 8.83 -8.84 0.24
CA GLN A 104 7.94 -9.96 -0.07
C GLN A 104 8.73 -11.26 -0.04
N GLU A 105 8.09 -12.28 0.50
CA GLU A 105 8.50 -13.68 0.38
C GLU A 105 7.42 -14.37 -0.43
N LEU A 106 7.79 -15.18 -1.41
CA LEU A 106 6.76 -15.88 -2.17
C LEU A 106 7.28 -17.11 -2.88
N GLU A 107 6.38 -18.04 -3.05
CA GLU A 107 6.53 -19.23 -3.89
C GLU A 107 5.25 -19.37 -4.71
N PRO A 108 5.32 -19.56 -6.01
CA PRO A 108 6.50 -19.83 -6.83
C PRO A 108 7.31 -18.56 -7.19
N LYS A 109 8.58 -18.76 -7.44
CA LYS A 109 9.49 -17.63 -7.72
C LYS A 109 9.22 -16.93 -9.04
N ALA A 110 8.43 -17.54 -9.91
CA ALA A 110 8.11 -16.94 -11.19
C ALA A 110 7.44 -15.57 -11.07
N LEU A 111 6.82 -15.29 -9.92
CA LEU A 111 6.10 -14.03 -9.69
C LEU A 111 6.97 -12.91 -9.16
N VAL A 112 8.25 -13.20 -8.86
CA VAL A 112 9.14 -12.23 -8.22
C VAL A 112 9.28 -10.96 -9.05
N TYR A 113 9.48 -11.09 -10.36
CA TYR A 113 9.71 -9.92 -11.20
C TYR A 113 8.48 -9.02 -11.30
N VAL A 114 7.30 -9.64 -11.38
CA VAL A 114 6.05 -8.88 -11.44
C VAL A 114 5.83 -8.10 -10.14
N LEU A 115 6.04 -8.76 -9.01
CA LEU A 115 5.87 -8.11 -7.73
C LEU A 115 6.94 -7.07 -7.45
N ASP A 116 8.18 -7.31 -7.88
CA ASP A 116 9.25 -6.33 -7.69
C ASP A 116 8.89 -5.00 -8.38
N ALA A 117 8.44 -5.07 -9.62
CA ALA A 117 8.04 -3.88 -10.36
C ALA A 117 6.84 -3.18 -9.70
N ALA A 118 5.83 -3.97 -9.29
CA ALA A 118 4.63 -3.42 -8.68
C ALA A 118 4.95 -2.72 -7.36
N ILE A 119 5.83 -3.29 -6.57
CA ILE A 119 6.20 -2.71 -5.29
C ILE A 119 6.99 -1.42 -5.48
N GLY A 120 7.87 -1.39 -6.47
CA GLY A 120 8.59 -0.15 -6.79
C GLY A 120 7.63 0.98 -7.14
N ASP A 121 6.64 0.68 -7.99
CA ASP A 121 5.64 1.66 -8.37
C ASP A 121 4.77 2.05 -7.16
N ALA A 122 4.46 1.10 -6.29
CA ALA A 122 3.67 1.38 -5.11
C ALA A 122 4.38 2.33 -4.15
N LEU A 123 5.69 2.17 -3.97
CA LEU A 123 6.45 3.07 -3.10
C LEU A 123 6.48 4.49 -3.67
N ASP A 124 6.60 4.62 -5.00
CA ASP A 124 6.50 5.93 -5.63
C ASP A 124 5.12 6.54 -5.40
N GLY A 125 4.07 5.72 -5.51
CA GLY A 125 2.71 6.17 -5.24
C GLY A 125 2.51 6.62 -3.81
N LEU A 126 3.10 5.89 -2.86
CA LEU A 126 3.02 6.26 -1.46
C LEU A 126 3.71 7.61 -1.21
N ARG A 127 4.90 7.80 -1.78
CA ARG A 127 5.59 9.07 -1.66
C ARG A 127 4.75 10.21 -2.21
N ASP A 128 4.18 10.00 -3.39
CA ASP A 128 3.38 11.03 -4.03
C ASP A 128 2.15 11.37 -3.19
N LEU A 129 1.47 10.38 -2.65
CA LEU A 129 0.30 10.61 -1.82
C LEU A 129 0.67 11.38 -0.55
N VAL A 130 1.74 10.99 0.12
CA VAL A 130 2.17 11.66 1.34
C VAL A 130 2.57 13.10 1.05
N MET A 131 3.33 13.33 -0.01
CA MET A 131 3.80 14.68 -0.35
C MET A 131 2.64 15.55 -0.82
N ASP A 132 1.74 15.01 -1.63
CA ASP A 132 0.57 15.75 -2.10
C ASP A 132 -0.37 16.06 -0.93
N GLY A 133 -0.54 15.12 -0.01
CA GLY A 133 -1.37 15.33 1.15
C GLY A 133 -0.86 16.47 2.02
N ARG A 134 0.45 16.63 2.15
CA ARG A 134 1.03 17.74 2.88
C ARG A 134 0.74 19.07 2.18
N THR A 135 0.79 19.05 0.85
CA THR A 135 0.57 20.24 0.06
C THR A 135 -0.90 20.62 0.04
N SER A 136 -1.77 19.65 -0.22
CA SER A 136 -3.17 19.94 -0.39
C SER A 136 -3.90 20.23 0.91
N ARG A 137 -3.25 20.02 2.03
CA ARG A 137 -3.87 20.38 3.31
C ARG A 137 -4.26 21.84 3.35
N SER A 138 -3.50 22.68 2.67
CA SER A 138 -3.77 24.10 2.63
C SER A 138 -4.89 24.48 1.66
N PHE A 139 -5.28 23.58 0.78
CA PHE A 139 -6.32 23.90 -0.19
C PHE A 139 -7.69 23.62 0.33
N ALA A 140 -7.82 22.67 1.12
CA ALA A 140 -9.09 22.21 1.47
C ALA A 140 -9.75 21.58 0.32
N ALA A 141 -9.95 21.22 -0.22
CA ALA A 141 -10.57 20.81 -1.08
C ALA A 141 -10.94 20.22 -2.02
N PRO A 142 -10.85 20.07 -2.19
CA PRO A 142 -11.26 19.64 -2.99
C PRO A 142 -11.95 18.89 -3.53
N ASP A 143 -11.84 18.96 -3.33
CA ASP A 143 -12.37 18.35 -3.85
C ASP A 143 -13.13 18.25 -4.46
N ALA A 144 -13.13 18.49 -4.46
CA ALA A 144 -13.86 18.46 -5.06
C ALA A 144 -14.38 18.26 -5.90
N VAL A 145 -14.43 18.23 -6.02
CA VAL A 145 -15.04 17.96 -6.76
C VAL A 145 -15.43 17.94 -7.59
N PRO A 146 -15.17 17.73 -7.92
CA PRO A 146 -15.48 17.86 -8.92
C PRO A 146 -16.53 17.88 -9.57
N GLY A 147 -16.61 17.91 -9.72
CA GLY A 147 -17.52 17.98 -10.35
C GLY A 147 -18.50 18.27 -10.51
N GLY A 148 -18.53 18.44 -10.24
CA GLY A 148 -19.41 18.63 -10.46
C GLY A 148 -20.13 19.31 -10.69
N ARG A 149 -20.18 19.58 -10.91
CA ARG A 149 -20.92 20.14 -11.19
C ARG A 149 -21.63 20.35 -11.86
N PRO A 150 -21.90 20.22 -12.08
CA PRO A 150 -22.64 20.56 -12.68
C PRO A 150 -23.47 21.07 -13.03
N THR A 151 -23.54 21.26 -13.14
CA THR A 151 -24.28 21.60 -13.47
C THR A 151 -25.12 22.08 -13.73
N GLU A 152 -25.40 22.34 -13.76
CA GLU A 152 -26.15 22.66 -13.99
C GLU A 152 -26.81 23.09 -14.47
N GLU A 153 -27.03 23.23 -14.72
CA GLU A 153 -27.63 23.55 -15.16
C GLU A 153 -28.42 23.86 -15.53
N GLY A 154 -28.64 23.70 -15.82
CA GLY A 154 -29.36 23.89 -16.30
C GLY A 154 -30.14 24.59 -16.50
N SER A 155 -30.33 24.83 -16.77
CA SER A 155 -31.08 25.35 -17.03
C SER A 155 -31.54 25.63 -17.38
#